data_b48bb08107d28a8dce32c28c4aeecac0
#
_entry.id   b48bb08107d28a8dce32c28c4aeecac0
#
_cell.length_a   1.000
_cell.length_b   1.000
_cell.length_c   1.000
_cell.angle_alpha   90.00
_cell.angle_beta   90.00
_cell.angle_gamma   90.00
#
_symmetry.space_group_name_H-M   'P 1'
#
loop_
_entity.id
_entity.type
_entity.pdbx_description
1 polymer ?
#
loop_
_entity_poly.entity_id
_entity_poly.type
_entity_poly.pdbx_seq_one_letter_code
_entity_poly.pdbx_strand_id
1 'polypeptide(L)'
;NEVEPHKVYRVQGGSSLFDLREKFHLKAETAYGTLSGYLVEQLGHIPSPEETPLLVSTDEADYEITAVENRVISWVTITLKDKEIKKDSDPSRGGK
;
A
#
# COMPACT_ATOMS: atom_id res chain seq x y z
N ASN A 1 2.38 -21.03 -11.06
CA ASN A 1 2.17 -20.77 -10.79
C ASN A 1 1.92 -20.23 -10.46
N GLU A 2 1.89 -20.06 -10.43
CA GLU A 2 1.59 -19.62 -10.08
C GLU A 2 1.40 -18.92 -9.67
N VAL A 3 1.24 -18.70 -9.69
CA VAL A 3 1.08 -18.12 -9.28
C VAL A 3 0.60 -17.14 -8.90
N GLU A 4 -0.15 -16.75 -8.68
CA GLU A 4 -0.56 -15.81 -8.32
C GLU A 4 -0.25 -15.45 -7.12
N PRO A 5 0.72 -15.25 -6.84
CA PRO A 5 1.16 -14.95 -5.56
C PRO A 5 0.86 -13.58 -5.13
N HIS A 6 0.64 -12.69 -6.00
CA HIS A 6 0.39 -11.33 -5.62
C HIS A 6 -1.07 -11.13 -5.32
N LYS A 7 -1.39 -10.48 -4.22
CA LYS A 7 -2.74 -10.18 -3.86
C LYS A 7 -3.00 -8.72 -4.13
N VAL A 8 -3.91 -8.44 -5.02
CA VAL A 8 -4.20 -7.11 -5.48
C VAL A 8 -5.63 -6.74 -5.11
N TYR A 9 -5.79 -5.60 -4.45
CA TYR A 9 -7.08 -5.15 -3.98
C TYR A 9 -7.30 -3.70 -4.35
N ARG A 10 -8.51 -3.37 -4.77
CA ARG A 10 -8.85 -2.00 -5.08
C ARG A 10 -9.71 -1.48 -3.96
N VAL A 11 -9.29 -0.39 -3.33
CA VAL A 11 -9.97 0.15 -2.16
C VAL A 11 -10.13 1.66 -2.30
N GLN A 12 -11.08 2.20 -1.56
CA GLN A 12 -11.28 3.63 -1.56
C GLN A 12 -10.28 4.28 -0.63
N GLY A 13 -9.80 5.46 -1.01
CA GLY A 13 -8.83 6.17 -0.20
C GLY A 13 -9.37 6.60 1.15
N GLY A 14 -10.69 6.75 1.27
CA GLY A 14 -11.29 7.11 2.55
C GLY A 14 -11.44 5.94 3.51
N SER A 15 -11.03 4.74 3.12
CA SER A 15 -11.13 3.58 3.99
C SER A 15 -10.29 3.77 5.24
N SER A 16 -10.77 3.23 6.36
CA SER A 16 -10.04 3.29 7.61
C SER A 16 -8.73 2.52 7.49
N LEU A 17 -7.62 3.16 7.80
CA LEU A 17 -6.35 2.48 7.75
C LEU A 17 -6.29 1.38 8.79
N PHE A 18 -6.94 1.58 9.94
CA PHE A 18 -6.97 0.55 10.96
C PHE A 18 -7.63 -0.72 10.41
N ASP A 19 -8.74 -0.56 9.68
CA ASP A 19 -9.42 -1.72 9.11
C ASP A 19 -8.55 -2.41 8.07
N LEU A 20 -7.85 -1.64 7.26
CA LEU A 20 -6.99 -2.23 6.24
C LEU A 20 -5.81 -2.94 6.88
N ARG A 21 -5.27 -2.40 7.97
CA ARG A 21 -4.19 -3.06 8.67
C ARG A 21 -4.62 -4.42 9.20
N GLU A 22 -5.85 -4.47 9.74
CA GLU A 22 -6.36 -5.73 10.26
C GLU A 22 -6.62 -6.71 9.13
N LYS A 23 -7.20 -6.23 8.05
CA LYS A 23 -7.58 -7.09 6.95
C LYS A 23 -6.40 -7.66 6.21
N PHE A 24 -5.38 -6.85 6.00
CA PHE A 24 -4.23 -7.25 5.19
C PHE A 24 -2.96 -7.46 6.01
N HIS A 25 -3.07 -7.37 7.33
CA HIS A 25 -1.93 -7.58 8.24
C HIS A 25 -0.80 -6.58 7.94
N LEU A 26 -1.17 -5.32 7.80
CA LEU A 26 -0.19 -4.28 7.51
C LEU A 26 0.29 -3.63 8.79
N LYS A 27 1.46 -2.99 8.72
CA LYS A 27 2.01 -2.26 9.84
C LYS A 27 1.98 -0.77 9.61
N ALA A 28 1.38 -0.33 8.52
CA ALA A 28 1.32 1.10 8.19
C ALA A 28 0.64 1.88 9.30
N GLU A 29 1.09 3.09 9.55
CA GLU A 29 0.52 3.95 10.56
C GLU A 29 0.38 5.36 10.03
N THR A 30 -0.63 6.05 10.50
CA THR A 30 -0.84 7.43 10.11
C THR A 30 -1.57 8.16 11.22
N ALA A 31 -1.35 9.46 11.30
CA ALA A 31 -2.06 10.30 12.25
C ALA A 31 -3.46 10.62 11.76
N TYR A 32 -3.77 10.33 10.49
CA TYR A 32 -5.04 10.76 9.90
C TYR A 32 -6.14 9.71 9.86
N GLY A 33 -5.81 8.49 10.16
CA GLY A 33 -6.81 7.45 10.27
C GLY A 33 -7.31 6.84 8.97
N THR A 34 -6.97 7.40 7.81
CA THR A 34 -7.43 6.86 6.53
C THR A 34 -6.26 6.51 5.64
N LEU A 35 -6.53 5.67 4.65
CA LEU A 35 -5.51 5.32 3.67
C LEU A 35 -5.05 6.57 2.92
N SER A 36 -5.99 7.45 2.54
CA SER A 36 -5.63 8.67 1.86
C SER A 36 -4.66 9.50 2.71
N GLY A 37 -4.94 9.66 3.99
CA GLY A 37 -4.06 10.42 4.86
C GLY A 37 -2.68 9.79 4.97
N TYR A 38 -2.64 8.46 5.07
CA TYR A 38 -1.38 7.76 5.13
C TYR A 38 -0.54 8.00 3.87
N LEU A 39 -1.18 7.92 2.71
CA LEU A 39 -0.45 8.08 1.45
C LEU A 39 0.01 9.52 1.27
N VAL A 40 -0.79 10.49 1.68
CA VAL A 40 -0.36 11.87 1.62
C VAL A 40 0.86 12.10 2.51
N GLU A 41 0.91 11.44 3.67
CA GLU A 41 2.07 11.52 4.52
C GLU A 41 3.30 10.96 3.83
N GLN A 42 3.15 9.84 3.13
CA GLN A 42 4.27 9.21 2.44
C GLN A 42 4.76 10.07 1.28
N LEU A 43 3.84 10.74 0.60
CA LEU A 43 4.20 11.57 -0.55
C LEU A 43 4.74 12.93 -0.15
N GLY A 44 4.28 13.45 0.98
CA GLY A 44 4.67 14.79 1.42
C GLY A 44 3.82 15.88 0.80
N HIS A 45 2.81 15.52 0.01
CA HIS A 45 1.92 16.51 -0.59
C HIS A 45 0.64 15.81 -1.02
N ILE A 46 -0.40 16.60 -1.30
CA ILE A 46 -1.65 16.07 -1.81
C ILE A 46 -1.53 16.00 -3.33
N PRO A 47 -1.60 14.81 -3.92
CA PRO A 47 -1.42 14.70 -5.37
C PRO A 47 -2.59 15.30 -6.14
N SER A 48 -2.32 15.76 -7.33
CA SER A 48 -3.37 16.23 -8.20
C SER A 48 -3.79 15.10 -9.13
N PRO A 49 -4.97 15.21 -9.75
CA PRO A 49 -5.41 14.16 -10.66
C PRO A 49 -4.44 13.92 -11.82
N GLU A 50 -3.71 14.95 -12.23
CA GLU A 50 -2.76 14.78 -13.33
C GLU A 50 -1.58 13.92 -12.95
N GLU A 51 -1.32 13.75 -11.66
CA GLU A 51 -0.18 12.94 -11.24
C GLU A 51 -0.50 11.45 -11.25
N THR A 52 -1.76 11.08 -11.46
CA THR A 52 -2.13 9.67 -11.43
C THR A 52 -1.87 9.01 -12.77
N PRO A 53 -1.56 7.73 -12.78
CA PRO A 53 -1.39 6.89 -11.60
C PRO A 53 -0.08 7.19 -10.89
N LEU A 54 -0.09 7.11 -9.57
CA LEU A 54 1.08 7.45 -8.78
C LEU A 54 1.35 6.31 -7.79
N LEU A 55 2.57 5.83 -7.78
CA LEU A 55 2.91 4.66 -6.98
C LEU A 55 3.62 5.03 -5.69
N VAL A 56 3.15 4.48 -4.58
CA VAL A 56 3.83 4.56 -3.30
C VAL A 56 4.20 3.15 -2.92
N SER A 57 5.49 2.86 -2.81
CA SER A 57 5.95 1.51 -2.55
C SER A 57 6.54 1.42 -1.15
N THR A 58 6.15 0.40 -0.41
CA THR A 58 6.67 0.17 0.93
C THR A 58 7.15 -1.27 1.04
N ASP A 59 7.71 -1.62 2.17
CA ASP A 59 8.20 -2.98 2.38
C ASP A 59 7.10 -4.02 2.35
N GLU A 60 5.90 -3.64 2.68
CA GLU A 60 4.83 -4.62 2.81
C GLU A 60 3.80 -4.55 1.69
N ALA A 61 3.76 -3.48 0.94
CA ALA A 61 2.76 -3.36 -0.13
C ALA A 61 3.10 -2.20 -1.06
N ASP A 62 2.57 -2.28 -2.28
CA ASP A 62 2.64 -1.17 -3.21
C ASP A 62 1.25 -0.59 -3.28
N TYR A 63 1.16 0.74 -3.24
CA TYR A 63 -0.11 1.44 -3.31
C TYR A 63 -0.11 2.28 -4.58
N GLU A 64 -0.97 1.94 -5.52
CA GLU A 64 -1.07 2.71 -6.75
C GLU A 64 -2.29 3.61 -6.66
N ILE A 65 -2.07 4.91 -6.62
CA ILE A 65 -3.15 5.88 -6.54
C ILE A 65 -3.69 6.05 -7.93
N THR A 66 -4.93 5.64 -8.16
CA THR A 66 -5.51 5.65 -9.50
C THR A 66 -6.48 6.78 -9.72
N ALA A 67 -6.97 7.41 -8.67
CA ALA A 67 -7.90 8.53 -8.82
C ALA A 67 -7.79 9.48 -7.65
N VAL A 68 -7.86 10.78 -7.93
CA VAL A 68 -7.84 11.82 -6.93
C VAL A 68 -8.97 12.78 -7.26
N GLU A 69 -9.81 13.10 -6.28
CA GLU A 69 -10.92 14.01 -6.47
C GLU A 69 -11.00 14.97 -5.30
N ASN A 70 -11.17 16.25 -5.58
CA ASN A 70 -11.35 17.25 -4.53
C ASN A 70 -10.22 17.22 -3.51
N ARG A 71 -9.00 17.03 -4.01
CA ARG A 71 -7.79 17.01 -3.17
C ARG A 71 -7.77 15.83 -2.21
N VAL A 72 -8.51 14.78 -2.53
CA VAL A 72 -8.54 13.57 -1.73
C VAL A 72 -8.25 12.41 -2.63
N ILE A 73 -7.38 11.51 -2.19
CA ILE A 73 -7.12 10.29 -2.92
C ILE A 73 -8.38 9.44 -2.82
N SER A 74 -9.03 9.17 -3.95
CA SER A 74 -10.31 8.49 -3.94
C SER A 74 -10.20 7.00 -4.17
N TRP A 75 -9.26 6.55 -5.01
CA TRP A 75 -9.11 5.13 -5.28
C TRP A 75 -7.65 4.72 -5.29
N VAL A 76 -7.38 3.56 -4.72
CA VAL A 76 -6.03 3.02 -4.61
C VAL A 76 -6.07 1.54 -4.89
N THR A 77 -5.08 1.04 -5.62
CA THR A 77 -4.90 -0.39 -5.82
C THR A 77 -3.74 -0.82 -4.94
N ILE A 78 -4.00 -1.73 -4.02
CA ILE A 78 -2.99 -2.22 -3.09
C ILE A 78 -2.52 -3.58 -3.58
N THR A 79 -1.22 -3.72 -3.80
CA THR A 79 -0.62 -5.00 -4.15
C THR A 79 0.24 -5.44 -2.97
N LEU A 80 -0.18 -6.50 -2.29
CA LEU A 80 0.53 -6.96 -1.11
C LEU A 80 1.77 -7.72 -1.53
N LYS A 81 2.84 -7.53 -0.78
CA LYS A 81 4.09 -8.21 -1.05
C LYS A 81 4.17 -9.46 -0.18
N ASP A 82 4.79 -10.48 -0.74
CA ASP A 82 4.93 -11.73 -0.02
C ASP A 82 6.20 -11.70 0.77
N LYS A 83 6.10 -11.41 2.04
CA LYS A 83 7.28 -11.30 2.85
C LYS A 83 7.84 -12.60 3.27
N GLU A 84 7.05 -13.64 3.23
CA GLU A 84 7.53 -14.90 3.69
C GLU A 84 8.62 -15.45 2.86
N ILE A 85 8.54 -15.23 1.57
CA ILE A 85 9.57 -15.72 0.70
C ILE A 85 10.88 -15.12 1.04
N LYS A 86 10.90 -13.91 1.43
CA LYS A 86 12.14 -13.32 1.71
C LYS A 86 12.80 -13.89 2.86
N LYS A 87 12.08 -14.38 3.76
CA LYS A 87 12.69 -14.94 4.86
C LYS A 87 13.48 -16.06 4.52
N ASP A 88 13.09 -16.68 3.58
CA ASP A 88 13.83 -17.79 3.28
C ASP A 88 15.07 -17.50 2.85
N SER A 89 15.15 -16.91 2.69
CA SER A 89 16.28 -16.83 2.26
C SER A 89 17.22 -16.41 2.92
N ASP A 90 16.73 -16.65 3.32
CA ASP A 90 17.51 -16.62 3.84
C ASP A 90 18.36 -16.81 4.17
N PRO A 91 18.51 -16.95 4.17
CA PRO A 91 19.19 -17.27 4.64
C PRO A 91 20.02 -17.38 4.82
N SER A 92 19.65 -17.26 4.58
CA SER A 92 20.24 -17.36 4.81
C SER A 92 21.02 -17.20 4.97
N ARG A 93 20.77 -16.99 4.71
CA ARG A 93 21.34 -16.91 5.17
C ARG A 93 22.09 -17.13 5.41
N GLY A 94 21.78 -17.18 5.24
CA GLY A 94 22.30 -17.32 5.53
C GLY A 94 23.02 -17.58 5.71
N GLY A 95 22.94 -17.69 5.70
CA GLY A 95 23.36 -17.92 5.96
C GLY A 95 24.02 -18.08 6.11
N LYS A 96 23.88 -17.92 5.94
CA LYS A 96 24.27 -18.02 6.34
C LYS A 96 24.80 -18.03 6.64
#